data_24aaed178d3c5dfceedf10b9a535b804
#
_entry.id   24aaed178d3c5dfceedf10b9a535b804
#
_cell.length_a   1.000
_cell.length_b   1.000
_cell.length_c   1.000
_cell.angle_alpha   90.00
_cell.angle_beta   90.00
_cell.angle_gamma   90.00
#
_symmetry.space_group_name_H-M   'P 1'
#
loop_
_entity.id
_entity.type
_entity.pdbx_description
1 polymer ?
#
loop_
_entity_poly.entity_id
_entity_poly.type
_entity_poly.pdbx_seq_one_letter_code
_entity_poly.pdbx_strand_id
1 'polypeptide(L)'
;RAALEVGKDIKDDISVEAYNWLETAAARAVLDWERMNKYLPKGNGVVTSIKTDDIKRSLFEYTLILDLKLRRGEYADFVRAFTPLGVDLMEAVIEQFCGIKISDYYKGKNSAKQWNQRKLEGSEVLSLLQGDFLTFRFGPVYSIQLVNVIEARCSDDLLKQRARELVAVEQNTRNIAAHNIVSVTEDWVK
;
A
#
# COMPACT_ATOMS: atom_id res chain seq x y z
N ARG A 1 13.87 13.26 7.62
CA ARG A 1 14.85 12.72 8.59
C ARG A 1 15.89 13.78 8.98
N ALA A 2 16.61 14.35 8.01
CA ALA A 2 17.61 15.40 8.28
C ALA A 2 17.04 16.58 9.08
N ALA A 3 15.88 17.11 8.71
CA ALA A 3 15.25 18.21 9.45
C ALA A 3 14.94 17.85 10.91
N LEU A 4 14.60 16.60 11.21
CA LEU A 4 14.37 16.16 12.59
C LEU A 4 15.68 16.06 13.36
N GLU A 5 16.78 15.61 12.77
CA GLU A 5 18.08 15.58 13.45
C GLU A 5 18.53 17.00 13.78
N VAL A 6 18.45 17.93 12.82
CA VAL A 6 18.70 19.36 13.10
C VAL A 6 17.77 19.87 14.19
N GLY A 7 16.48 19.53 14.15
CA GLY A 7 15.51 19.92 15.17
C GLY A 7 15.84 19.42 16.58
N LYS A 8 16.50 18.26 16.70
CA LYS A 8 16.98 17.73 17.99
C LYS A 8 18.15 18.56 18.54
N ASP A 9 19.07 18.96 17.65
CA ASP A 9 20.24 19.76 18.02
C ASP A 9 19.85 21.16 18.51
N ILE A 10 18.75 21.72 17.97
CA ILE A 10 18.24 23.06 18.32
C ILE A 10 16.93 23.01 19.12
N LYS A 11 16.66 21.89 19.80
CA LYS A 11 15.39 21.68 20.49
C LYS A 11 15.04 22.76 21.49
N ASP A 12 16.04 23.32 22.16
CA ASP A 12 15.88 24.38 23.17
C ASP A 12 15.67 25.75 22.50
N ASP A 13 15.97 25.88 21.21
CA ASP A 13 15.88 27.14 20.46
C ASP A 13 14.56 27.23 19.64
N ILE A 14 13.79 26.16 19.55
CA ILE A 14 12.52 26.12 18.83
C ILE A 14 11.33 25.89 19.77
N SER A 15 10.15 26.33 19.36
CA SER A 15 8.96 26.09 20.18
C SER A 15 8.63 24.59 20.27
N VAL A 16 8.04 24.15 21.37
CA VAL A 16 7.56 22.77 21.58
C VAL A 16 6.60 22.36 20.45
N GLU A 17 5.77 23.29 19.97
CA GLU A 17 4.88 23.03 18.88
C GLU A 17 5.63 22.75 17.58
N ALA A 18 6.63 23.56 17.24
CA ALA A 18 7.48 23.34 16.06
C ALA A 18 8.20 22.00 16.11
N TYR A 19 8.75 21.64 17.28
CA TYR A 19 9.38 20.34 17.48
C TYR A 19 8.37 19.20 17.28
N ASN A 20 7.17 19.31 17.83
CA ASN A 20 6.12 18.32 17.67
C ASN A 20 5.68 18.16 16.20
N TRP A 21 5.66 19.22 15.41
CA TRP A 21 5.41 19.13 13.97
C TRP A 21 6.53 18.38 13.23
N LEU A 22 7.80 18.61 13.58
CA LEU A 22 8.92 17.85 13.01
C LEU A 22 8.83 16.36 13.34
N GLU A 23 8.52 16.02 14.59
CA GLU A 23 8.33 14.63 15.02
C GLU A 23 7.14 13.98 14.30
N THR A 24 6.02 14.68 14.19
CA THR A 24 4.83 14.22 13.46
C THR A 24 5.14 13.97 11.99
N ALA A 25 5.82 14.89 11.32
CA ALA A 25 6.20 14.75 9.92
C ALA A 25 7.19 13.60 9.70
N ALA A 26 8.17 13.44 10.58
CA ALA A 26 9.15 12.35 10.50
C ALA A 26 8.50 10.97 10.72
N ALA A 27 7.60 10.88 11.70
CA ALA A 27 6.84 9.66 11.97
C ALA A 27 5.91 9.29 10.80
N ARG A 28 5.22 10.29 10.24
CA ARG A 28 4.35 10.12 9.07
C ARG A 28 5.11 9.60 7.86
N ALA A 29 6.33 10.11 7.62
CA ALA A 29 7.16 9.70 6.49
C ALA A 29 7.62 8.22 6.55
N VAL A 30 7.50 7.57 7.71
CA VAL A 30 7.82 6.15 7.91
C VAL A 30 6.62 5.32 8.36
N LEU A 31 5.41 5.89 8.30
CA LEU A 31 4.15 5.25 8.69
C LEU A 31 4.10 4.79 10.16
N ASP A 32 4.84 5.46 11.03
CA ASP A 32 4.81 5.24 12.48
C ASP A 32 3.63 6.01 13.10
N TRP A 33 2.45 5.37 13.08
CA TRP A 33 1.20 6.00 13.52
C TRP A 33 1.19 6.30 15.02
N GLU A 34 1.79 5.46 15.83
CA GLU A 34 1.87 5.67 17.28
C GLU A 34 2.67 6.92 17.61
N ARG A 35 3.85 7.04 17.02
CA ARG A 35 4.71 8.22 17.17
C ARG A 35 4.06 9.46 16.59
N MET A 36 3.46 9.36 15.39
CA MET A 36 2.72 10.46 14.77
C MET A 36 1.62 10.97 15.70
N ASN A 37 0.76 10.09 16.21
CA ASN A 37 -0.35 10.46 17.08
C ASN A 37 0.12 11.04 18.42
N LYS A 38 1.27 10.57 18.95
CA LYS A 38 1.87 11.05 20.17
C LYS A 38 2.29 12.52 20.08
N TYR A 39 2.88 12.91 18.95
CA TYR A 39 3.41 14.26 18.73
C TYR A 39 2.47 15.18 17.96
N LEU A 40 1.35 14.68 17.47
CA LEU A 40 0.40 15.46 16.70
C LEU A 40 -0.14 16.64 17.54
N PRO A 41 0.10 17.90 17.12
CA PRO A 41 -0.39 19.07 17.85
C PRO A 41 -1.92 19.06 17.95
N LYS A 42 -2.44 19.26 19.14
CA LYS A 42 -3.89 19.28 19.40
C LYS A 42 -4.54 20.50 18.76
N GLY A 43 -5.72 20.30 18.18
CA GLY A 43 -6.52 21.40 17.62
C GLY A 43 -6.00 21.98 16.30
N ASN A 44 -5.06 21.30 15.61
CA ASN A 44 -4.45 21.79 14.37
C ASN A 44 -5.42 21.87 13.18
N GLY A 45 -6.53 21.12 13.17
CA GLY A 45 -7.53 21.07 12.09
C GLY A 45 -7.05 20.55 10.73
N VAL A 46 -5.74 20.35 10.55
CA VAL A 46 -5.10 19.98 9.27
C VAL A 46 -4.80 18.49 9.19
N VAL A 47 -4.25 17.92 10.26
CA VAL A 47 -3.90 16.50 10.34
C VAL A 47 -4.67 15.85 11.47
N THR A 48 -5.35 14.76 11.18
CA THR A 48 -6.08 13.98 12.18
C THR A 48 -5.26 12.76 12.61
N SER A 49 -5.49 12.30 13.85
CA SER A 49 -4.91 11.05 14.32
C SER A 49 -5.35 9.87 13.44
N ILE A 50 -4.45 8.90 13.25
CA ILE A 50 -4.72 7.70 12.46
C ILE A 50 -4.87 6.51 13.40
N LYS A 51 -5.98 5.79 13.25
CA LYS A 51 -6.14 4.50 13.92
C LYS A 51 -5.33 3.45 13.17
N THR A 52 -4.68 2.56 13.89
CA THR A 52 -3.82 1.52 13.31
C THR A 52 -4.57 0.49 12.46
N ASP A 53 -5.89 0.39 12.64
CA ASP A 53 -6.81 -0.48 11.89
C ASP A 53 -7.53 0.22 10.72
N ASP A 54 -7.31 1.53 10.53
CA ASP A 54 -7.86 2.28 9.39
C ASP A 54 -7.03 2.03 8.12
N ILE A 55 -7.36 0.93 7.44
CA ILE A 55 -6.66 0.52 6.21
C ILE A 55 -6.76 1.59 5.11
N LYS A 56 -7.91 2.26 4.97
CA LYS A 56 -8.12 3.27 3.93
C LYS A 56 -7.20 4.46 4.15
N ARG A 57 -7.13 4.93 5.39
CA ARG A 57 -6.23 6.02 5.75
C ARG A 57 -4.78 5.63 5.59
N SER A 58 -4.41 4.42 6.00
CA SER A 58 -3.06 3.89 5.84
C SER A 58 -2.64 3.80 4.37
N LEU A 59 -3.52 3.32 3.49
CA LEU A 59 -3.29 3.28 2.05
C LEU A 59 -3.12 4.68 1.46
N PHE A 60 -3.97 5.64 1.87
CA PHE A 60 -3.85 7.03 1.43
C PHE A 60 -2.50 7.65 1.83
N GLU A 61 -2.10 7.49 3.09
CA GLU A 61 -0.79 7.99 3.56
C GLU A 61 0.37 7.31 2.84
N TYR A 62 0.24 6.02 2.54
CA TYR A 62 1.25 5.29 1.78
C TYR A 62 1.40 5.83 0.36
N THR A 63 0.29 6.17 -0.32
CA THR A 63 0.35 6.78 -1.66
C THR A 63 1.01 8.15 -1.64
N LEU A 64 0.82 8.94 -0.58
CA LEU A 64 1.53 10.23 -0.42
C LEU A 64 3.06 10.04 -0.27
N ILE A 65 3.48 8.97 0.41
CA ILE A 65 4.91 8.63 0.51
C ILE A 65 5.48 8.20 -0.84
N LEU A 66 4.72 7.44 -1.63
CA LEU A 66 5.11 7.09 -3.00
C LEU A 66 5.26 8.33 -3.89
N ASP A 67 4.29 9.25 -3.84
CA ASP A 67 4.40 10.54 -4.56
C ASP A 67 5.63 11.35 -4.12
N LEU A 68 5.93 11.39 -2.82
CA LEU A 68 7.12 12.05 -2.31
C LEU A 68 8.42 11.41 -2.83
N LYS A 69 8.48 10.07 -2.94
CA LYS A 69 9.64 9.38 -3.52
C LYS A 69 9.82 9.73 -4.99
N LEU A 70 8.73 9.77 -5.78
CA LEU A 70 8.77 10.20 -7.17
C LEU A 70 9.32 11.63 -7.31
N ARG A 71 8.78 12.58 -6.54
CA ARG A 71 9.23 13.98 -6.56
C ARG A 71 10.69 14.18 -6.18
N ARG A 72 11.24 13.26 -5.37
CA ARG A 72 12.65 13.28 -4.95
C ARG A 72 13.59 12.57 -5.91
N GLY A 73 13.07 11.95 -6.97
CA GLY A 73 13.87 11.12 -7.88
C GLY A 73 14.35 9.80 -7.26
N GLU A 74 13.72 9.37 -6.15
CA GLU A 74 14.02 8.10 -5.48
C GLU A 74 13.33 6.94 -6.21
N TYR A 75 13.54 6.80 -7.52
CA TYR A 75 12.77 5.92 -8.40
C TYR A 75 12.89 4.44 -8.03
N ALA A 76 14.09 3.98 -7.68
CA ALA A 76 14.32 2.59 -7.27
C ALA A 76 13.56 2.25 -5.96
N ASP A 77 13.51 3.20 -5.03
CA ASP A 77 12.78 3.03 -3.78
C ASP A 77 11.27 3.15 -3.98
N PHE A 78 10.82 3.99 -4.93
CA PHE A 78 9.43 4.04 -5.35
C PHE A 78 8.96 2.68 -5.89
N VAL A 79 9.71 2.10 -6.82
CA VAL A 79 9.39 0.80 -7.44
C VAL A 79 9.31 -0.32 -6.39
N ARG A 80 10.26 -0.37 -5.47
CA ARG A 80 10.24 -1.36 -4.38
C ARG A 80 9.04 -1.18 -3.45
N ALA A 81 8.71 0.06 -3.15
CA ALA A 81 7.60 0.39 -2.25
C ALA A 81 6.23 0.23 -2.91
N PHE A 82 6.14 0.30 -4.24
CA PHE A 82 4.88 0.16 -4.97
C PHE A 82 4.31 -1.27 -4.91
N THR A 83 5.16 -2.29 -4.93
CA THR A 83 4.75 -3.71 -5.01
C THR A 83 3.78 -4.16 -3.91
N PRO A 84 3.98 -3.86 -2.60
CA PRO A 84 3.04 -4.29 -1.57
C PRO A 84 1.69 -3.54 -1.63
N LEU A 85 1.65 -2.35 -2.24
CA LEU A 85 0.43 -1.55 -2.34
C LEU A 85 -0.65 -2.25 -3.18
N GLY A 86 -0.26 -2.96 -4.25
CA GLY A 86 -1.19 -3.57 -5.19
C GLY A 86 -2.16 -4.55 -4.51
N VAL A 87 -1.63 -5.44 -3.69
CA VAL A 87 -2.45 -6.41 -2.94
C VAL A 87 -3.36 -5.72 -1.93
N ASP A 88 -2.82 -4.83 -1.10
CA ASP A 88 -3.59 -4.16 -0.04
C ASP A 88 -4.69 -3.26 -0.61
N LEU A 89 -4.40 -2.56 -1.72
CA LEU A 89 -5.39 -1.73 -2.40
C LEU A 89 -6.51 -2.58 -3.01
N MET A 90 -6.18 -3.69 -3.68
CA MET A 90 -7.19 -4.59 -4.25
C MET A 90 -8.05 -5.24 -3.18
N GLU A 91 -7.49 -5.64 -2.05
CA GLU A 91 -8.28 -6.14 -0.92
C GLU A 91 -9.28 -5.10 -0.42
N ALA A 92 -8.85 -3.84 -0.28
CA ALA A 92 -9.73 -2.75 0.14
C ALA A 92 -10.85 -2.49 -0.88
N VAL A 93 -10.55 -2.56 -2.19
CA VAL A 93 -11.54 -2.43 -3.26
C VAL A 93 -12.53 -3.60 -3.23
N ILE A 94 -12.06 -4.83 -3.09
CA ILE A 94 -12.92 -6.02 -3.05
C ILE A 94 -13.85 -5.96 -1.82
N GLU A 95 -13.34 -5.62 -0.65
CA GLU A 95 -14.15 -5.49 0.55
C GLU A 95 -15.20 -4.37 0.41
N GLN A 96 -14.81 -3.23 -0.14
CA GLN A 96 -15.68 -2.06 -0.26
C GLN A 96 -16.75 -2.20 -1.35
N PHE A 97 -16.39 -2.73 -2.52
CA PHE A 97 -17.22 -2.70 -3.72
C PHE A 97 -17.78 -4.07 -4.16
N CYS A 98 -17.17 -5.16 -3.69
CA CYS A 98 -17.64 -6.51 -3.96
C CYS A 98 -18.23 -7.19 -2.73
N GLY A 99 -18.12 -6.60 -1.54
CA GLY A 99 -18.65 -7.14 -0.29
C GLY A 99 -17.96 -8.42 0.20
N ILE A 100 -16.76 -8.73 -0.30
CA ILE A 100 -16.02 -9.94 0.03
C ILE A 100 -14.81 -9.58 0.89
N LYS A 101 -14.72 -10.17 2.08
CA LYS A 101 -13.57 -9.99 2.97
C LYS A 101 -12.47 -11.00 2.65
N ILE A 102 -11.57 -10.63 1.75
CA ILE A 102 -10.48 -11.50 1.28
C ILE A 102 -9.58 -11.96 2.43
N SER A 103 -9.38 -11.14 3.44
CA SER A 103 -8.56 -11.49 4.63
C SER A 103 -9.05 -12.73 5.39
N ASP A 104 -10.27 -13.15 5.20
CA ASP A 104 -10.79 -14.39 5.80
C ASP A 104 -10.23 -15.66 5.14
N TYR A 105 -9.69 -15.55 3.93
CA TYR A 105 -9.26 -16.67 3.10
C TYR A 105 -7.73 -16.85 3.03
N TYR A 106 -6.96 -16.04 3.72
CA TYR A 106 -5.50 -16.20 3.79
C TYR A 106 -4.98 -16.17 5.24
N LYS A 107 -3.69 -16.44 5.42
CA LYS A 107 -2.93 -16.33 6.66
C LYS A 107 -1.74 -15.39 6.44
N GLY A 108 -1.21 -14.86 7.53
CA GLY A 108 -0.07 -13.95 7.49
C GLY A 108 -0.48 -12.49 7.37
N LYS A 109 0.52 -11.61 7.38
CA LYS A 109 0.36 -10.15 7.25
C LYS A 109 1.37 -9.62 6.24
N ASN A 110 1.08 -8.48 5.65
CA ASN A 110 1.93 -7.80 4.69
C ASN A 110 2.38 -8.74 3.55
N SER A 111 3.66 -8.77 3.21
CA SER A 111 4.23 -9.62 2.15
C SER A 111 4.22 -11.12 2.44
N ALA A 112 3.84 -11.53 3.66
CA ALA A 112 3.75 -12.93 4.06
C ALA A 112 2.33 -13.52 3.96
N LYS A 113 1.39 -12.82 3.29
CA LYS A 113 0.03 -13.31 3.04
C LYS A 113 0.07 -14.56 2.17
N GLN A 114 -0.52 -15.65 2.65
CA GLN A 114 -0.61 -16.91 1.92
C GLN A 114 -2.03 -17.46 1.98
N TRP A 115 -2.53 -17.96 0.85
CA TRP A 115 -3.84 -18.56 0.76
C TRP A 115 -4.03 -19.70 1.75
N ASN A 116 -5.16 -19.69 2.43
CA ASN A 116 -5.58 -20.78 3.30
C ASN A 116 -6.42 -21.76 2.48
N GLN A 117 -5.78 -22.83 2.00
CA GLN A 117 -6.41 -23.83 1.15
C GLN A 117 -7.73 -24.35 1.72
N ARG A 118 -7.75 -24.70 3.02
CA ARG A 118 -8.95 -25.25 3.68
C ARG A 118 -10.14 -24.30 3.71
N LYS A 119 -9.89 -22.99 3.74
CA LYS A 119 -10.95 -21.97 3.73
C LYS A 119 -11.41 -21.61 2.30
N LEU A 120 -10.54 -21.77 1.32
CA LEU A 120 -10.87 -21.53 -0.09
C LEU A 120 -11.56 -22.70 -0.73
N GLU A 121 -11.14 -23.95 -0.45
CA GLU A 121 -11.76 -25.14 -1.01
C GLU A 121 -13.26 -25.17 -0.69
N GLY A 122 -14.08 -25.31 -1.76
CA GLY A 122 -15.53 -25.29 -1.65
C GLY A 122 -16.17 -23.90 -1.48
N SER A 123 -15.38 -22.83 -1.44
CA SER A 123 -15.92 -21.47 -1.41
C SER A 123 -16.13 -20.90 -2.82
N GLU A 124 -17.10 -20.00 -2.94
CA GLU A 124 -17.29 -19.24 -4.18
C GLU A 124 -16.04 -18.39 -4.52
N VAL A 125 -15.31 -17.94 -3.51
CA VAL A 125 -14.13 -17.09 -3.69
C VAL A 125 -13.04 -17.80 -4.47
N LEU A 126 -12.88 -19.13 -4.31
CA LEU A 126 -11.93 -19.89 -5.11
C LEU A 126 -12.24 -19.80 -6.60
N SER A 127 -13.51 -19.96 -6.99
CA SER A 127 -13.93 -19.86 -8.38
C SER A 127 -13.70 -18.47 -8.96
N LEU A 128 -13.93 -17.43 -8.16
CA LEU A 128 -13.65 -16.05 -8.56
C LEU A 128 -12.15 -15.79 -8.75
N LEU A 129 -11.31 -16.30 -7.85
CA LEU A 129 -9.84 -16.15 -7.94
C LEU A 129 -9.24 -16.89 -9.13
N GLN A 130 -9.85 -18.02 -9.54
CA GLN A 130 -9.44 -18.77 -10.73
C GLN A 130 -9.75 -17.99 -12.01
N GLY A 131 -10.86 -17.24 -12.06
CA GLY A 131 -11.31 -16.55 -13.27
C GLY A 131 -11.41 -17.50 -14.45
N ASP A 132 -11.15 -17.00 -15.64
CA ASP A 132 -11.11 -17.79 -16.88
C ASP A 132 -9.81 -18.60 -17.04
N PHE A 133 -8.85 -18.42 -16.15
CA PHE A 133 -7.55 -19.07 -16.22
C PHE A 133 -7.46 -20.24 -15.23
N LEU A 134 -7.30 -21.44 -15.71
CA LEU A 134 -7.15 -22.69 -14.95
C LEU A 134 -5.89 -22.78 -14.05
N THR A 135 -5.15 -21.69 -13.85
CA THR A 135 -3.83 -21.69 -13.24
C THR A 135 -3.76 -21.07 -11.84
N PHE A 136 -4.87 -21.07 -11.08
CA PHE A 136 -4.80 -20.69 -9.68
C PHE A 136 -3.87 -21.66 -8.92
N ARG A 137 -2.88 -21.08 -8.23
CA ARG A 137 -1.98 -21.84 -7.35
C ARG A 137 -2.10 -21.33 -5.92
N PHE A 138 -2.26 -22.27 -5.00
CA PHE A 138 -2.12 -21.96 -3.58
C PHE A 138 -0.68 -21.52 -3.30
N GLY A 139 -0.54 -20.52 -2.45
CA GLY A 139 0.75 -19.91 -2.11
C GLY A 139 0.57 -18.45 -1.73
N PRO A 140 1.53 -17.59 -2.05
CA PRO A 140 1.40 -16.15 -1.77
C PRO A 140 0.18 -15.53 -2.46
N VAL A 141 -0.40 -14.54 -1.80
CA VAL A 141 -1.49 -13.73 -2.36
C VAL A 141 -0.88 -12.70 -3.33
N TYR A 142 -1.34 -12.72 -4.58
CA TYR A 142 -0.89 -11.79 -5.61
C TYR A 142 -2.05 -10.94 -6.15
N SER A 143 -1.76 -9.72 -6.53
CA SER A 143 -2.71 -8.77 -7.14
C SER A 143 -3.38 -9.33 -8.40
N ILE A 144 -2.64 -10.08 -9.22
CA ILE A 144 -3.15 -10.75 -10.43
C ILE A 144 -4.29 -11.75 -10.14
N GLN A 145 -4.33 -12.33 -8.95
CA GLN A 145 -5.43 -13.22 -8.55
C GLN A 145 -6.63 -12.41 -8.07
N LEU A 146 -6.38 -11.31 -7.37
CA LEU A 146 -7.41 -10.44 -6.81
C LEU A 146 -8.17 -9.66 -7.89
N VAL A 147 -7.51 -9.30 -9.00
CA VAL A 147 -8.17 -8.62 -10.12
C VAL A 147 -9.32 -9.43 -10.68
N ASN A 148 -9.23 -10.76 -10.71
CA ASN A 148 -10.31 -11.64 -11.19
C ASN A 148 -11.59 -11.49 -10.35
N VAL A 149 -11.45 -11.30 -9.04
CA VAL A 149 -12.60 -11.04 -8.15
C VAL A 149 -13.25 -9.69 -8.48
N ILE A 150 -12.43 -8.66 -8.71
CA ILE A 150 -12.91 -7.32 -9.09
C ILE A 150 -13.63 -7.39 -10.44
N GLU A 151 -13.06 -8.07 -11.43
CA GLU A 151 -13.68 -8.25 -12.76
C GLU A 151 -15.05 -8.93 -12.68
N ALA A 152 -15.16 -9.96 -11.86
CA ALA A 152 -16.37 -10.75 -11.75
C ALA A 152 -17.46 -10.10 -10.90
N ARG A 153 -17.10 -9.31 -9.88
CA ARG A 153 -18.05 -8.85 -8.84
C ARG A 153 -18.23 -7.34 -8.74
N CYS A 154 -17.27 -6.55 -9.19
CA CYS A 154 -17.40 -5.10 -9.16
C CYS A 154 -18.34 -4.64 -10.30
N SER A 155 -19.25 -3.72 -9.98
CA SER A 155 -20.14 -3.10 -10.98
C SER A 155 -19.55 -1.84 -11.61
N ASP A 156 -18.44 -1.33 -11.09
CA ASP A 156 -17.79 -0.11 -11.55
C ASP A 156 -16.69 -0.43 -12.57
N ASP A 157 -16.96 -0.11 -13.84
CA ASP A 157 -16.04 -0.40 -14.95
C ASP A 157 -14.73 0.42 -14.87
N LEU A 158 -14.76 1.61 -14.27
CA LEU A 158 -13.56 2.39 -14.05
C LEU A 158 -12.64 1.71 -13.03
N LEU A 159 -13.20 1.19 -11.93
CA LEU A 159 -12.43 0.43 -10.94
C LEU A 159 -11.83 -0.84 -11.56
N LYS A 160 -12.57 -1.57 -12.38
CA LYS A 160 -12.03 -2.73 -13.12
C LYS A 160 -10.85 -2.32 -14.00
N GLN A 161 -11.02 -1.26 -14.78
CA GLN A 161 -9.94 -0.75 -15.63
C GLN A 161 -8.70 -0.40 -14.80
N ARG A 162 -8.85 0.37 -13.69
CA ARG A 162 -7.74 0.76 -12.82
C ARG A 162 -7.07 -0.44 -12.14
N ALA A 163 -7.84 -1.46 -11.78
CA ALA A 163 -7.29 -2.69 -11.21
C ALA A 163 -6.40 -3.43 -12.24
N ARG A 164 -6.84 -3.53 -13.51
CA ARG A 164 -6.00 -4.10 -14.60
C ARG A 164 -4.73 -3.30 -14.84
N GLU A 165 -4.84 -1.98 -14.91
CA GLU A 165 -3.70 -1.08 -15.09
C GLU A 165 -2.67 -1.25 -13.95
N LEU A 166 -3.14 -1.33 -12.70
CA LEU A 166 -2.29 -1.55 -11.53
C LEU A 166 -1.52 -2.88 -11.62
N VAL A 167 -2.20 -3.97 -11.99
CA VAL A 167 -1.55 -5.28 -12.19
C VAL A 167 -0.51 -5.21 -13.31
N ALA A 168 -0.85 -4.58 -14.42
CA ALA A 168 0.08 -4.44 -15.55
C ALA A 168 1.35 -3.67 -15.15
N VAL A 169 1.20 -2.57 -14.42
CA VAL A 169 2.33 -1.80 -13.89
C VAL A 169 3.15 -2.64 -12.91
N GLU A 170 2.50 -3.33 -11.97
CA GLU A 170 3.21 -4.18 -10.99
C GLU A 170 4.02 -5.28 -11.68
N GLN A 171 3.43 -5.98 -12.64
CA GLN A 171 4.12 -7.06 -13.36
C GLN A 171 5.31 -6.54 -14.18
N ASN A 172 5.13 -5.47 -14.92
CA ASN A 172 6.20 -4.88 -15.72
C ASN A 172 7.34 -4.36 -14.82
N THR A 173 6.98 -3.63 -13.78
CA THR A 173 7.95 -3.00 -12.87
C THR A 173 8.72 -4.05 -12.07
N ARG A 174 8.02 -5.06 -11.52
CA ARG A 174 8.61 -6.12 -10.71
C ARG A 174 9.55 -7.00 -11.53
N ASN A 175 9.14 -7.42 -12.72
CA ASN A 175 9.93 -8.33 -13.54
C ASN A 175 11.26 -7.70 -13.95
N ILE A 176 11.25 -6.43 -14.32
CA ILE A 176 12.47 -5.75 -14.74
C ILE A 176 13.37 -5.45 -13.52
N ALA A 177 12.84 -4.94 -12.43
CA ALA A 177 13.63 -4.62 -11.24
C ALA A 177 14.17 -5.86 -10.50
N ALA A 178 13.47 -7.01 -10.59
CA ALA A 178 13.89 -8.25 -9.93
C ALA A 178 14.91 -9.06 -10.72
N HIS A 179 14.94 -8.93 -12.05
CA HIS A 179 15.73 -9.80 -12.92
C HIS A 179 16.89 -9.10 -13.65
N ASN A 180 16.95 -7.77 -13.58
CA ASN A 180 18.00 -7.02 -14.23
C ASN A 180 18.66 -6.02 -13.28
N ILE A 181 19.98 -5.87 -13.38
CA ILE A 181 20.70 -4.72 -12.81
C ILE A 181 20.42 -3.55 -13.75
N VAL A 182 19.32 -2.83 -13.52
CA VAL A 182 18.93 -1.68 -14.33
C VAL A 182 18.97 -0.41 -13.51
N SER A 183 19.38 0.67 -14.16
CA SER A 183 19.23 2.01 -13.62
C SER A 183 17.74 2.38 -13.73
N VAL A 184 17.07 2.57 -12.62
CA VAL A 184 15.70 3.04 -12.58
C VAL A 184 15.73 4.56 -12.74
N THR A 185 15.36 5.03 -13.93
CA THR A 185 15.35 6.46 -14.29
C THR A 185 13.93 7.04 -14.25
N GLU A 186 13.82 8.35 -14.39
CA GLU A 186 12.53 9.04 -14.48
C GLU A 186 11.66 8.52 -15.63
N ASP A 187 12.26 8.27 -16.80
CA ASP A 187 11.53 7.77 -17.98
C ASP A 187 10.96 6.37 -17.80
N TRP A 188 11.41 5.69 -16.77
CA TRP A 188 10.97 4.34 -16.44
C TRP A 188 9.71 4.30 -15.57
N VAL A 189 9.43 5.37 -14.83
CA VAL A 189 8.32 5.48 -13.91
C VAL A 189 7.22 6.46 -14.37
N LYS A 190 7.44 7.15 -15.47
CA LYS A 190 6.45 7.96 -16.20
C LYS A 190 5.79 7.17 -17.31
#